data_085433876242daaefb389bd8368406b8
#
_entry.id   085433876242daaefb389bd8368406b8
#
_cell.length_a   1.000
_cell.length_b   1.000
_cell.length_c   1.000
_cell.angle_alpha   90.00
_cell.angle_beta   90.00
_cell.angle_gamma   90.00
#
_symmetry.space_group_name_H-M   'P 1'
#
loop_
_entity.id
_entity.type
_entity.pdbx_description
1 polymer ?
#
loop_
_entity_poly.entity_id
_entity_poly.type
_entity_poly.pdbx_seq_one_letter_code
_entity_poly.pdbx_strand_id
1 'polypeptide(L)'
;MLTNPTIETLKTLKLYGMLEALEEQQQTPAIQALTFEERFAALIDRERLHRDNQRRTRLLRGAHLKVAAASIEDINYKAARGLDKRQIAQLATGEWIRRTQNLLITGATGSGKTWIACALAQQTCRQGASVLYWRVPRLIEELRIAHGDGSYLKFLKTLSKAALIVLDDWALTALSNQDRADLLEILDDRVNTGSTLIASQLPVDKWHAYLGEPTLADAILDRIVHHSHRIELKIPGESMRRVRASADP
;
A
#
# COMPACT_ATOMS: atom_id res chain seq x y z
N MET A 1 31.06 10.91 31.12
CA MET A 1 29.63 10.83 31.41
C MET A 1 28.94 11.98 30.68
N LEU A 2 27.99 11.71 29.80
CA LEU A 2 27.09 12.76 29.29
C LEU A 2 26.37 13.38 30.47
N THR A 3 26.44 14.70 30.56
CA THR A 3 25.67 15.43 31.54
C THR A 3 24.15 15.20 31.26
N ASN A 4 23.43 14.88 32.32
CA ASN A 4 21.95 14.70 32.28
C ASN A 4 21.24 15.74 31.38
N PRO A 5 21.65 17.03 31.28
CA PRO A 5 21.00 18.03 30.40
C PRO A 5 21.03 17.71 28.90
N THR A 6 22.13 17.15 28.37
CA THR A 6 22.21 16.82 26.91
C THR A 6 21.27 15.69 26.54
N ILE A 7 21.20 14.65 27.36
CA ILE A 7 20.26 13.54 27.20
C ILE A 7 18.82 14.05 27.23
N GLU A 8 18.49 14.88 28.21
CA GLU A 8 17.13 15.45 28.31
C GLU A 8 16.79 16.37 27.13
N THR A 9 17.77 17.11 26.63
CA THR A 9 17.58 17.93 25.42
C THR A 9 17.31 17.08 24.20
N LEU A 10 18.06 15.99 23.97
CA LEU A 10 17.83 15.06 22.85
C LEU A 10 16.45 14.42 22.94
N LYS A 11 15.99 14.02 24.14
CA LYS A 11 14.64 13.49 24.35
C LYS A 11 13.57 14.54 24.05
N THR A 12 13.74 15.75 24.52
CA THR A 12 12.80 16.87 24.30
C THR A 12 12.66 17.20 22.82
N LEU A 13 13.78 17.17 22.08
CA LEU A 13 13.83 17.34 20.63
C LEU A 13 13.40 16.08 19.86
N LYS A 14 13.08 14.98 20.54
CA LYS A 14 12.71 13.69 19.96
C LYS A 14 13.76 13.12 19.00
N LEU A 15 15.04 13.32 19.32
CA LEU A 15 16.20 12.83 18.57
C LEU A 15 16.66 11.46 19.13
N TYR A 16 15.74 10.49 19.11
CA TYR A 16 15.96 9.18 19.75
C TYR A 16 17.06 8.35 19.07
N GLY A 17 17.18 8.42 17.76
CA GLY A 17 18.26 7.73 17.03
C GLY A 17 19.65 8.29 17.39
N MET A 18 19.76 9.62 17.53
CA MET A 18 21.00 10.23 18.01
C MET A 18 21.30 9.83 19.45
N LEU A 19 20.29 9.74 20.31
CA LEU A 19 20.45 9.32 21.70
C LEU A 19 20.99 7.90 21.79
N GLU A 20 20.37 6.95 21.08
CA GLU A 20 20.83 5.56 21.01
C GLU A 20 22.28 5.44 20.52
N ALA A 21 22.61 6.14 19.43
CA ALA A 21 23.96 6.13 18.88
C ALA A 21 25.00 6.78 19.81
N LEU A 22 24.61 7.81 20.56
CA LEU A 22 25.49 8.48 21.52
C LEU A 22 25.78 7.56 22.71
N GLU A 23 24.80 6.82 23.21
CA GLU A 23 24.97 5.82 24.27
C GLU A 23 25.88 4.67 23.79
N GLU A 24 25.68 4.19 22.54
CA GLU A 24 26.52 3.16 21.91
C GLU A 24 27.99 3.62 21.79
N GLN A 25 28.24 4.88 21.37
CA GLN A 25 29.57 5.44 21.25
C GLN A 25 30.31 5.49 22.61
N GLN A 26 29.59 5.71 23.70
CA GLN A 26 30.21 5.73 25.04
C GLN A 26 30.61 4.35 25.55
N GLN A 27 29.91 3.32 25.12
CA GLN A 27 30.13 1.94 25.55
C GLN A 27 31.15 1.22 24.68
N THR A 28 31.50 1.76 23.49
CA THR A 28 32.30 1.04 22.49
C THR A 28 33.68 1.74 22.31
N PRO A 29 34.76 1.22 22.88
CA PRO A 29 36.09 1.85 22.81
C PRO A 29 36.58 2.07 21.36
N ALA A 30 36.28 1.18 20.44
CA ALA A 30 36.64 1.31 19.03
C ALA A 30 36.03 2.57 18.37
N ILE A 31 34.82 2.95 18.74
CA ILE A 31 34.16 4.17 18.23
C ILE A 31 34.80 5.43 18.84
N GLN A 32 35.29 5.36 20.06
CA GLN A 32 35.96 6.49 20.71
C GLN A 32 37.29 6.87 20.03
N ALA A 33 37.91 5.95 19.29
CA ALA A 33 39.12 6.19 18.49
C ALA A 33 38.86 6.96 17.18
N LEU A 34 37.58 7.06 16.74
CA LEU A 34 37.22 7.84 15.58
C LEU A 34 37.29 9.35 15.82
N THR A 35 37.45 10.13 14.76
CA THR A 35 37.41 11.59 14.81
C THR A 35 36.05 12.11 15.26
N PHE A 36 35.98 13.37 15.70
CA PHE A 36 34.72 14.01 16.07
C PHE A 36 33.71 14.01 14.89
N GLU A 37 34.23 14.36 13.70
CA GLU A 37 33.42 14.43 12.48
C GLU A 37 32.79 13.08 12.14
N GLU A 38 33.55 11.99 12.21
CA GLU A 38 33.06 10.63 11.96
C GLU A 38 31.99 10.22 12.97
N ARG A 39 32.22 10.49 14.26
CA ARG A 39 31.24 10.18 15.31
C ARG A 39 29.99 11.02 15.18
N PHE A 40 30.09 12.30 14.83
CA PHE A 40 28.96 13.19 14.63
C PHE A 40 28.15 12.78 13.41
N ALA A 41 28.81 12.43 12.30
CA ALA A 41 28.13 11.89 11.11
C ALA A 41 27.32 10.61 11.44
N ALA A 42 27.89 9.70 12.24
CA ALA A 42 27.21 8.49 12.69
C ALA A 42 25.93 8.79 13.52
N LEU A 43 25.95 9.83 14.37
CA LEU A 43 24.76 10.27 15.11
C LEU A 43 23.64 10.73 14.16
N ILE A 44 23.97 11.55 13.16
CA ILE A 44 23.02 12.06 12.17
C ILE A 44 22.43 10.91 11.34
N ASP A 45 23.27 10.00 10.87
CA ASP A 45 22.81 8.84 10.09
C ASP A 45 21.89 7.92 10.89
N ARG A 46 22.19 7.69 12.18
CA ARG A 46 21.31 6.89 13.05
C ARG A 46 19.95 7.56 13.25
N GLU A 47 19.91 8.88 13.44
CA GLU A 47 18.66 9.63 13.57
C GLU A 47 17.83 9.55 12.28
N ARG A 48 18.47 9.71 11.12
CA ARG A 48 17.81 9.56 9.82
C ARG A 48 17.19 8.17 9.67
N LEU A 49 17.96 7.11 9.95
CA LEU A 49 17.47 5.72 9.90
C LEU A 49 16.32 5.48 10.87
N HIS A 50 16.43 6.00 12.09
CA HIS A 50 15.38 5.91 13.11
C HIS A 50 14.06 6.54 12.63
N ARG A 51 14.11 7.77 12.09
CA ARG A 51 12.95 8.46 11.53
C ARG A 51 12.36 7.75 10.32
N ASP A 52 13.18 7.26 9.42
CA ASP A 52 12.74 6.51 8.25
C ASP A 52 12.03 5.21 8.66
N ASN A 53 12.58 4.49 9.64
CA ASN A 53 11.96 3.27 10.17
C ASN A 53 10.62 3.57 10.88
N GLN A 54 10.55 4.61 11.68
CA GLN A 54 9.29 5.04 12.31
C GLN A 54 8.24 5.43 11.27
N ARG A 55 8.65 6.19 10.23
CA ARG A 55 7.77 6.56 9.12
C ARG A 55 7.23 5.33 8.40
N ARG A 56 8.09 4.36 8.04
CA ARG A 56 7.70 3.10 7.41
C ARG A 56 6.71 2.31 8.27
N THR A 57 7.00 2.16 9.55
CA THR A 57 6.11 1.46 10.49
C THR A 57 4.75 2.11 10.58
N ARG A 58 4.69 3.45 10.64
CA ARG A 58 3.43 4.20 10.66
C ARG A 58 2.65 4.02 9.37
N LEU A 59 3.32 4.07 8.20
CA LEU A 59 2.68 3.87 6.90
C LEU A 59 2.11 2.47 6.77
N LEU A 60 2.87 1.43 7.16
CA LEU A 60 2.41 0.05 7.13
C LEU A 60 1.20 -0.19 8.06
N ARG A 61 1.22 0.37 9.27
CA ARG A 61 0.06 0.30 10.19
C ARG A 61 -1.16 1.00 9.62
N GLY A 62 -0.97 2.20 9.05
CA GLY A 62 -2.05 3.00 8.47
C GLY A 62 -2.62 2.43 7.16
N ALA A 63 -1.90 1.55 6.49
CA ALA A 63 -2.35 0.92 5.25
C ALA A 63 -3.46 -0.12 5.44
N HIS A 64 -3.62 -0.69 6.64
CA HIS A 64 -4.62 -1.71 7.00
C HIS A 64 -4.66 -2.91 6.04
N LEU A 65 -3.47 -3.37 5.60
CA LEU A 65 -3.35 -4.45 4.62
C LEU A 65 -3.99 -5.75 5.16
N LYS A 66 -4.82 -6.41 4.36
CA LYS A 66 -5.44 -7.69 4.70
C LYS A 66 -4.40 -8.79 4.95
N VAL A 67 -3.28 -8.74 4.23
CA VAL A 67 -2.16 -9.67 4.40
C VAL A 67 -0.92 -8.83 4.69
N ALA A 68 -0.73 -8.48 5.97
CA ALA A 68 0.37 -7.62 6.40
C ALA A 68 1.77 -8.23 6.14
N ALA A 69 1.87 -9.56 6.15
CA ALA A 69 3.11 -10.28 5.87
C ALA A 69 3.41 -10.48 4.37
N ALA A 70 2.54 -10.00 3.47
CA ALA A 70 2.79 -10.15 2.03
C ALA A 70 3.99 -9.30 1.61
N SER A 71 4.99 -9.91 0.98
CA SER A 71 6.17 -9.22 0.46
C SER A 71 6.42 -9.56 -1.02
N ILE A 72 7.13 -8.69 -1.73
CA ILE A 72 7.51 -8.93 -3.13
C ILE A 72 8.45 -10.13 -3.23
N GLU A 73 9.31 -10.30 -2.24
CA GLU A 73 10.31 -11.35 -2.14
C GLU A 73 9.67 -12.75 -2.05
N ASP A 74 8.52 -12.85 -1.41
CA ASP A 74 7.79 -14.11 -1.16
C ASP A 74 6.78 -14.47 -2.26
N ILE A 75 6.81 -13.77 -3.39
CA ILE A 75 5.94 -14.11 -4.52
C ILE A 75 6.39 -15.43 -5.17
N ASN A 76 5.50 -16.41 -5.13
CA ASN A 76 5.75 -17.69 -5.80
C ASN A 76 5.52 -17.56 -7.31
N TYR A 77 6.61 -17.58 -8.08
CA TYR A 77 6.59 -17.54 -9.55
C TYR A 77 6.57 -18.94 -10.20
N LYS A 78 6.79 -20.02 -9.43
CA LYS A 78 6.77 -21.39 -9.94
C LYS A 78 5.37 -21.87 -10.27
N ALA A 79 4.35 -21.30 -9.63
CA ALA A 79 2.96 -21.64 -9.92
C ALA A 79 2.57 -21.13 -11.33
N ALA A 80 2.04 -22.02 -12.17
CA ALA A 80 1.62 -21.72 -13.55
C ALA A 80 0.35 -20.86 -13.60
N ARG A 81 0.43 -19.61 -13.16
CA ARG A 81 -0.70 -18.66 -13.07
C ARG A 81 -0.55 -17.45 -13.98
N GLY A 82 0.42 -17.46 -14.90
CA GLY A 82 0.62 -16.37 -15.86
C GLY A 82 1.30 -15.11 -15.27
N LEU A 83 1.91 -15.22 -14.08
CA LEU A 83 2.57 -14.09 -13.44
C LEU A 83 3.98 -13.89 -14.01
N ASP A 84 4.25 -12.73 -14.61
CA ASP A 84 5.56 -12.35 -15.11
C ASP A 84 6.40 -11.68 -14.01
N LYS A 85 7.58 -12.29 -13.73
CA LYS A 85 8.54 -11.76 -12.76
C LYS A 85 9.08 -10.38 -13.16
N ARG A 86 9.28 -10.13 -14.44
CA ARG A 86 9.79 -8.84 -14.95
C ARG A 86 8.75 -7.74 -14.72
N GLN A 87 7.49 -8.03 -15.01
CA GLN A 87 6.40 -7.10 -14.78
C GLN A 87 6.27 -6.73 -13.28
N ILE A 88 6.33 -7.73 -12.40
CA ILE A 88 6.30 -7.47 -10.95
C ILE A 88 7.52 -6.66 -10.50
N ALA A 89 8.72 -6.97 -10.98
CA ALA A 89 9.93 -6.19 -10.66
C ALA A 89 9.79 -4.72 -11.11
N GLN A 90 9.24 -4.48 -12.30
CA GLN A 90 8.96 -3.13 -12.79
C GLN A 90 7.92 -2.40 -11.91
N LEU A 91 6.82 -3.05 -11.56
CA LEU A 91 5.80 -2.47 -10.68
C LEU A 91 6.34 -2.19 -9.26
N ALA A 92 7.24 -3.05 -8.77
CA ALA A 92 7.88 -2.89 -7.46
C ALA A 92 8.79 -1.65 -7.37
N THR A 93 9.22 -1.05 -8.49
CA THR A 93 9.94 0.24 -8.47
C THR A 93 9.09 1.41 -7.99
N GLY A 94 7.75 1.29 -8.05
CA GLY A 94 6.80 2.35 -7.70
C GLY A 94 6.70 3.48 -8.74
N GLU A 95 7.32 3.34 -9.92
CA GLU A 95 7.27 4.38 -10.96
C GLU A 95 5.85 4.66 -11.45
N TRP A 96 5.02 3.62 -11.57
CA TRP A 96 3.61 3.75 -11.94
C TRP A 96 2.81 4.60 -10.92
N ILE A 97 3.17 4.55 -9.63
CA ILE A 97 2.54 5.37 -8.59
C ILE A 97 3.00 6.82 -8.73
N ARG A 98 4.29 7.08 -8.98
CA ARG A 98 4.81 8.43 -9.22
C ARG A 98 4.19 9.08 -10.46
N ARG A 99 3.79 8.26 -11.45
CA ARG A 99 3.09 8.70 -12.66
C ARG A 99 1.56 8.66 -12.55
N THR A 100 1.03 8.44 -11.34
CA THR A 100 -0.42 8.37 -11.07
C THR A 100 -1.17 7.38 -11.98
N GLN A 101 -0.49 6.29 -12.39
CA GLN A 101 -1.08 5.23 -13.20
C GLN A 101 -1.80 4.23 -12.30
N ASN A 102 -2.76 3.49 -12.85
CA ASN A 102 -3.51 2.47 -12.14
C ASN A 102 -2.96 1.06 -12.38
N LEU A 103 -3.36 0.11 -11.53
CA LEU A 103 -3.04 -1.30 -11.70
C LEU A 103 -4.29 -2.16 -11.52
N LEU A 104 -4.59 -2.99 -12.50
CA LEU A 104 -5.71 -3.92 -12.47
C LEU A 104 -5.19 -5.35 -12.36
N ILE A 105 -5.60 -6.06 -11.30
CA ILE A 105 -5.25 -7.47 -11.08
C ILE A 105 -6.53 -8.29 -11.17
N THR A 106 -6.66 -9.09 -12.21
CA THR A 106 -7.83 -9.96 -12.42
C THR A 106 -7.47 -11.43 -12.33
N GLY A 107 -8.44 -12.28 -12.07
CA GLY A 107 -8.26 -13.73 -12.05
C GLY A 107 -9.19 -14.42 -11.05
N ALA A 108 -9.32 -15.73 -11.13
CA ALA A 108 -10.22 -16.51 -10.31
C ALA A 108 -9.89 -16.49 -8.81
N THR A 109 -10.82 -16.94 -7.99
CA THR A 109 -10.62 -17.12 -6.55
C THR A 109 -9.44 -18.07 -6.30
N GLY A 110 -8.58 -17.70 -5.34
CA GLY A 110 -7.40 -18.52 -5.00
C GLY A 110 -6.18 -18.29 -5.89
N SER A 111 -6.24 -17.48 -6.96
CA SER A 111 -5.09 -17.18 -7.84
C SER A 111 -4.00 -16.31 -7.19
N GLY A 112 -4.26 -15.71 -6.03
CA GLY A 112 -3.28 -14.91 -5.27
C GLY A 112 -3.35 -13.40 -5.50
N LYS A 113 -4.43 -12.86 -6.08
CA LYS A 113 -4.64 -11.41 -6.33
C LYS A 113 -4.39 -10.56 -5.10
N THR A 114 -5.12 -10.83 -4.02
CA THR A 114 -5.01 -10.10 -2.75
C THR A 114 -3.58 -10.10 -2.21
N TRP A 115 -2.88 -11.24 -2.34
CA TRP A 115 -1.48 -11.31 -1.90
C TRP A 115 -0.58 -10.37 -2.71
N ILE A 116 -0.69 -10.42 -4.05
CA ILE A 116 0.12 -9.57 -4.92
C ILE A 116 -0.22 -8.10 -4.68
N ALA A 117 -1.50 -7.77 -4.54
CA ALA A 117 -1.94 -6.42 -4.20
C ALA A 117 -1.34 -5.95 -2.87
N CYS A 118 -1.38 -6.77 -1.81
CA CYS A 118 -0.79 -6.45 -0.52
C CYS A 118 0.74 -6.36 -0.58
N ALA A 119 1.43 -7.21 -1.36
CA ALA A 119 2.89 -7.18 -1.52
C ALA A 119 3.35 -5.89 -2.21
N LEU A 120 2.68 -5.45 -3.28
CA LEU A 120 2.95 -4.18 -3.95
C LEU A 120 2.61 -2.98 -3.04
N ALA A 121 1.52 -3.05 -2.29
CA ALA A 121 1.13 -2.05 -1.32
C ALA A 121 2.15 -1.92 -0.17
N GLN A 122 2.64 -3.04 0.37
CA GLN A 122 3.70 -3.06 1.37
C GLN A 122 4.99 -2.44 0.83
N GLN A 123 5.38 -2.79 -0.40
CA GLN A 123 6.55 -2.22 -1.06
C GLN A 123 6.42 -0.69 -1.23
N THR A 124 5.22 -0.20 -1.56
CA THR A 124 4.90 1.22 -1.63
C THR A 124 5.11 1.92 -0.29
N CYS A 125 4.66 1.31 0.82
CA CYS A 125 4.91 1.82 2.18
C CYS A 125 6.41 1.83 2.52
N ARG A 126 7.16 0.77 2.13
CA ARG A 126 8.62 0.71 2.32
C ARG A 126 9.35 1.85 1.59
N GLN A 127 8.82 2.29 0.45
CA GLN A 127 9.33 3.43 -0.32
C GLN A 127 8.87 4.79 0.24
N GLY A 128 8.13 4.81 1.35
CA GLY A 128 7.72 6.02 2.05
C GLY A 128 6.44 6.68 1.51
N ALA A 129 5.68 6.01 0.64
CA ALA A 129 4.40 6.47 0.14
C ALA A 129 3.22 5.90 0.95
N SER A 130 2.15 6.69 1.09
CA SER A 130 0.97 6.30 1.85
C SER A 130 0.07 5.36 1.05
N VAL A 131 -0.45 4.34 1.73
CA VAL A 131 -1.37 3.36 1.15
C VAL A 131 -2.61 3.23 2.02
N LEU A 132 -3.76 3.05 1.39
CA LEU A 132 -5.00 2.63 2.05
C LEU A 132 -5.53 1.38 1.34
N TYR A 133 -5.78 0.33 2.11
CA TYR A 133 -6.38 -0.90 1.61
C TYR A 133 -7.84 -1.00 2.04
N TRP A 134 -8.71 -1.23 1.06
CA TRP A 134 -10.12 -1.44 1.27
C TRP A 134 -10.63 -2.66 0.50
N ARG A 135 -11.48 -3.45 1.14
CA ARG A 135 -12.39 -4.32 0.42
C ARG A 135 -13.58 -3.50 -0.04
N VAL A 136 -13.91 -3.55 -1.32
CA VAL A 136 -15.00 -2.70 -1.88
C VAL A 136 -16.32 -2.84 -1.12
N PRO A 137 -16.80 -4.04 -0.73
CA PRO A 137 -18.03 -4.14 0.05
C PRO A 137 -17.94 -3.37 1.40
N ARG A 138 -16.77 -3.38 2.06
CA ARG A 138 -16.57 -2.68 3.31
C ARG A 138 -16.45 -1.17 3.11
N LEU A 139 -15.78 -0.73 2.05
CA LEU A 139 -15.70 0.69 1.68
C LEU A 139 -17.09 1.29 1.46
N ILE A 140 -17.97 0.57 0.74
CA ILE A 140 -19.36 1.00 0.50
C ILE A 140 -20.13 1.15 1.82
N GLU A 141 -19.98 0.22 2.76
CA GLU A 141 -20.61 0.33 4.09
C GLU A 141 -20.13 1.58 4.85
N GLU A 142 -18.82 1.84 4.87
CA GLU A 142 -18.25 3.01 5.52
C GLU A 142 -18.71 4.33 4.86
N LEU A 143 -18.85 4.36 3.53
CA LEU A 143 -19.39 5.52 2.81
C LEU A 143 -20.85 5.79 3.20
N ARG A 144 -21.68 4.75 3.30
CA ARG A 144 -23.08 4.88 3.74
C ARG A 144 -23.18 5.41 5.18
N ILE A 145 -22.33 4.93 6.09
CA ILE A 145 -22.24 5.44 7.46
C ILE A 145 -21.83 6.91 7.44
N ALA A 146 -20.81 7.25 6.64
CA ALA A 146 -20.31 8.62 6.55
C ALA A 146 -21.33 9.62 5.97
N HIS A 147 -22.21 9.19 5.08
CA HIS A 147 -23.37 9.98 4.66
C HIS A 147 -24.35 10.23 5.80
N GLY A 148 -24.59 9.20 6.65
CA GLY A 148 -25.53 9.27 7.77
C GLY A 148 -25.05 10.14 8.91
N ASP A 149 -23.77 10.16 9.22
CA ASP A 149 -23.17 10.92 10.33
C ASP A 149 -22.55 12.26 9.92
N GLY A 150 -22.57 12.58 8.60
CA GLY A 150 -22.04 13.84 8.06
C GLY A 150 -20.52 13.87 7.91
N SER A 151 -19.81 12.76 8.08
CA SER A 151 -18.34 12.68 7.95
C SER A 151 -17.85 12.43 6.50
N TYR A 152 -18.76 12.34 5.52
CA TYR A 152 -18.50 11.96 4.15
C TYR A 152 -17.34 12.75 3.51
N LEU A 153 -17.39 14.07 3.54
CA LEU A 153 -16.34 14.92 2.94
C LEU A 153 -14.97 14.72 3.62
N LYS A 154 -14.95 14.46 4.92
CA LYS A 154 -13.72 14.16 5.66
C LYS A 154 -13.16 12.80 5.24
N PHE A 155 -14.03 11.82 5.02
CA PHE A 155 -13.64 10.50 4.57
C PHE A 155 -13.09 10.54 3.14
N LEU A 156 -13.77 11.21 2.18
CA LEU A 156 -13.26 11.44 0.83
C LEU A 156 -11.87 12.08 0.85
N LYS A 157 -11.69 13.15 1.63
CA LYS A 157 -10.39 13.81 1.78
C LYS A 157 -9.31 12.88 2.35
N THR A 158 -9.67 11.89 3.14
CA THR A 158 -8.73 10.86 3.63
C THR A 158 -8.32 9.92 2.48
N LEU A 159 -9.30 9.50 1.68
CA LEU A 159 -9.07 8.64 0.52
C LEU A 159 -8.24 9.35 -0.57
N SER A 160 -8.53 10.61 -0.87
CA SER A 160 -7.81 11.36 -1.92
C SER A 160 -6.34 11.64 -1.60
N LYS A 161 -5.97 11.72 -0.30
CA LYS A 161 -4.59 11.99 0.14
C LYS A 161 -3.64 10.79 0.02
N ALA A 162 -4.15 9.58 -0.10
CA ALA A 162 -3.32 8.39 -0.19
C ALA A 162 -2.64 8.31 -1.56
N ALA A 163 -1.32 8.08 -1.59
CA ALA A 163 -0.60 7.90 -2.85
C ALA A 163 -1.09 6.67 -3.62
N LEU A 164 -1.51 5.62 -2.90
CA LEU A 164 -2.11 4.41 -3.46
C LEU A 164 -3.35 4.00 -2.67
N ILE A 165 -4.47 3.77 -3.36
CA ILE A 165 -5.60 3.03 -2.80
C ILE A 165 -5.64 1.63 -3.42
N VAL A 166 -5.81 0.63 -2.58
CA VAL A 166 -6.08 -0.75 -2.99
C VAL A 166 -7.56 -1.06 -2.78
N LEU A 167 -8.27 -1.37 -3.88
CA LEU A 167 -9.67 -1.78 -3.90
C LEU A 167 -9.74 -3.28 -4.20
N ASP A 168 -9.78 -4.09 -3.14
CA ASP A 168 -9.90 -5.55 -3.26
C ASP A 168 -11.35 -5.99 -3.28
N ASP A 169 -11.59 -7.19 -3.79
CA ASP A 169 -12.94 -7.76 -3.96
C ASP A 169 -13.87 -6.87 -4.84
N TRP A 170 -13.30 -6.19 -5.85
CA TRP A 170 -14.06 -5.42 -6.84
C TRP A 170 -15.03 -6.33 -7.59
N ALA A 171 -16.25 -5.85 -7.82
CA ALA A 171 -17.32 -6.56 -8.46
C ALA A 171 -17.84 -7.83 -7.71
N LEU A 172 -17.68 -7.85 -6.38
CA LEU A 172 -18.16 -8.97 -5.56
C LEU A 172 -19.64 -8.81 -5.15
N THR A 173 -20.12 -7.57 -4.99
CA THR A 173 -21.49 -7.25 -4.54
C THR A 173 -22.15 -6.26 -5.49
N ALA A 174 -23.48 -6.32 -5.63
CA ALA A 174 -24.22 -5.34 -6.41
C ALA A 174 -24.08 -3.93 -5.79
N LEU A 175 -24.08 -2.91 -6.65
CA LEU A 175 -23.98 -1.51 -6.28
C LEU A 175 -25.32 -0.80 -6.47
N SER A 176 -25.70 0.05 -5.53
CA SER A 176 -26.78 1.02 -5.71
C SER A 176 -26.31 2.20 -6.58
N ASN A 177 -27.23 3.07 -7.00
CA ASN A 177 -26.86 4.28 -7.75
C ASN A 177 -25.98 5.22 -6.91
N GLN A 178 -26.25 5.34 -5.61
CA GLN A 178 -25.41 6.13 -4.70
C GLN A 178 -24.00 5.55 -4.58
N ASP A 179 -23.87 4.22 -4.46
CA ASP A 179 -22.57 3.56 -4.35
C ASP A 179 -21.69 3.82 -5.60
N ARG A 180 -22.34 3.85 -6.80
CA ARG A 180 -21.66 4.17 -8.06
C ARG A 180 -21.21 5.63 -8.12
N ALA A 181 -22.06 6.56 -7.66
CA ALA A 181 -21.73 7.98 -7.60
C ALA A 181 -20.57 8.21 -6.63
N ASP A 182 -20.60 7.60 -5.46
CA ASP A 182 -19.51 7.68 -4.47
C ASP A 182 -18.18 7.12 -5.01
N LEU A 183 -18.25 5.97 -5.71
CA LEU A 183 -17.05 5.39 -6.35
C LEU A 183 -16.51 6.30 -7.44
N LEU A 184 -17.38 6.90 -8.26
CA LEU A 184 -16.97 7.86 -9.29
C LEU A 184 -16.28 9.07 -8.66
N GLU A 185 -16.85 9.65 -7.60
CA GLU A 185 -16.26 10.80 -6.90
C GLU A 185 -14.88 10.47 -6.32
N ILE A 186 -14.73 9.30 -5.67
CA ILE A 186 -13.43 8.84 -5.17
C ILE A 186 -12.41 8.71 -6.29
N LEU A 187 -12.80 8.13 -7.43
CA LEU A 187 -11.89 7.90 -8.55
C LEU A 187 -11.54 9.20 -9.28
N ASP A 188 -12.50 10.13 -9.40
CA ASP A 188 -12.31 11.44 -10.02
C ASP A 188 -11.33 12.31 -9.22
N ASP A 189 -11.48 12.37 -7.90
CA ASP A 189 -10.57 13.06 -6.99
C ASP A 189 -9.12 12.52 -7.08
N ARG A 190 -8.96 11.31 -7.59
CA ARG A 190 -7.67 10.63 -7.69
C ARG A 190 -7.01 10.76 -9.07
N VAL A 191 -7.73 11.24 -10.07
CA VAL A 191 -7.15 11.48 -11.40
C VAL A 191 -5.96 12.44 -11.27
N ASN A 192 -4.79 12.04 -11.78
CA ASN A 192 -3.53 12.79 -11.72
C ASN A 192 -3.00 13.13 -10.31
N THR A 193 -3.61 12.63 -9.24
CA THR A 193 -3.20 12.91 -7.86
C THR A 193 -2.75 11.67 -7.09
N GLY A 194 -3.27 10.50 -7.44
CA GLY A 194 -2.92 9.23 -6.81
C GLY A 194 -3.26 8.04 -7.66
N SER A 195 -2.67 6.89 -7.36
CA SER A 195 -2.89 5.63 -8.07
C SER A 195 -3.94 4.77 -7.40
N THR A 196 -4.65 3.98 -8.20
CA THR A 196 -5.62 2.99 -7.72
C THR A 196 -5.21 1.59 -8.19
N LEU A 197 -5.12 0.64 -7.25
CA LEU A 197 -4.93 -0.78 -7.54
C LEU A 197 -6.25 -1.49 -7.30
N ILE A 198 -6.77 -2.14 -8.33
CA ILE A 198 -8.03 -2.89 -8.25
C ILE A 198 -7.75 -4.39 -8.39
N ALA A 199 -8.24 -5.18 -7.42
CA ALA A 199 -8.21 -6.62 -7.49
C ALA A 199 -9.63 -7.19 -7.65
N SER A 200 -9.86 -7.93 -8.74
CA SER A 200 -11.18 -8.45 -9.09
C SER A 200 -11.16 -9.92 -9.52
N GLN A 201 -12.22 -10.64 -9.22
CA GLN A 201 -12.46 -11.95 -9.81
C GLN A 201 -13.04 -11.83 -11.22
N LEU A 202 -13.78 -10.76 -11.47
CA LEU A 202 -14.41 -10.47 -12.73
C LEU A 202 -13.40 -9.90 -13.72
N PRO A 203 -13.28 -10.40 -14.95
CA PRO A 203 -12.45 -9.80 -16.00
C PRO A 203 -12.90 -8.37 -16.32
N VAL A 204 -11.97 -7.54 -16.79
CA VAL A 204 -12.21 -6.10 -17.04
C VAL A 204 -13.32 -5.85 -18.05
N ASP A 205 -13.44 -6.69 -19.08
CA ASP A 205 -14.49 -6.62 -20.11
C ASP A 205 -15.91 -6.79 -19.55
N LYS A 206 -16.05 -7.38 -18.37
CA LYS A 206 -17.33 -7.56 -17.67
C LYS A 206 -17.68 -6.43 -16.71
N TRP A 207 -16.76 -5.48 -16.45
CA TRP A 207 -16.99 -4.44 -15.45
C TRP A 207 -18.07 -3.45 -15.84
N HIS A 208 -18.21 -3.14 -17.13
CA HIS A 208 -19.29 -2.27 -17.61
C HIS A 208 -20.68 -2.87 -17.27
N ALA A 209 -20.89 -4.15 -17.58
CA ALA A 209 -22.13 -4.84 -17.24
C ALA A 209 -22.39 -4.95 -15.74
N TYR A 210 -21.32 -5.12 -14.94
CA TYR A 210 -21.41 -5.11 -13.47
C TYR A 210 -21.82 -3.74 -12.91
N LEU A 211 -21.25 -2.67 -13.44
CA LEU A 211 -21.59 -1.30 -13.02
C LEU A 211 -23.04 -0.93 -13.41
N GLY A 212 -23.56 -1.44 -14.50
CA GLY A 212 -25.00 -1.49 -14.84
C GLY A 212 -25.58 -0.19 -15.36
N GLU A 213 -25.28 0.99 -14.80
CA GLU A 213 -25.72 2.29 -15.30
C GLU A 213 -24.70 2.78 -16.35
N PRO A 214 -25.07 2.92 -17.64
CA PRO A 214 -24.09 3.14 -18.71
C PRO A 214 -23.24 4.39 -18.52
N THR A 215 -23.83 5.52 -18.17
CA THR A 215 -23.13 6.80 -18.04
C THR A 215 -22.10 6.78 -16.92
N LEU A 216 -22.48 6.26 -15.74
CA LEU A 216 -21.57 6.11 -14.61
C LEU A 216 -20.53 5.02 -14.87
N ALA A 217 -20.91 3.94 -15.57
CA ALA A 217 -20.00 2.87 -15.94
C ALA A 217 -18.89 3.38 -16.86
N ASP A 218 -19.25 4.11 -17.92
CA ASP A 218 -18.27 4.71 -18.83
C ASP A 218 -17.35 5.68 -18.08
N ALA A 219 -17.91 6.56 -17.25
CA ALA A 219 -17.14 7.52 -16.48
C ALA A 219 -16.17 6.84 -15.49
N ILE A 220 -16.60 5.82 -14.77
CA ILE A 220 -15.76 5.05 -13.84
C ILE A 220 -14.65 4.32 -14.61
N LEU A 221 -14.99 3.63 -15.70
CA LEU A 221 -14.02 2.85 -16.46
C LEU A 221 -12.99 3.72 -17.16
N ASP A 222 -13.36 4.90 -17.63
CA ASP A 222 -12.42 5.87 -18.20
C ASP A 222 -11.31 6.21 -17.21
N ARG A 223 -11.63 6.46 -15.95
CA ARG A 223 -10.67 6.84 -14.91
C ARG A 223 -9.73 5.73 -14.47
N ILE A 224 -10.18 4.47 -14.55
CA ILE A 224 -9.39 3.34 -14.02
C ILE A 224 -8.68 2.53 -15.08
N VAL A 225 -9.18 2.50 -16.34
CA VAL A 225 -8.70 1.59 -17.38
C VAL A 225 -7.67 2.25 -18.32
N HIS A 226 -7.85 3.52 -18.71
CA HIS A 226 -7.06 4.15 -19.76
C HIS A 226 -5.55 4.24 -19.48
N HIS A 227 -5.13 4.50 -18.25
CA HIS A 227 -3.72 4.57 -17.86
C HIS A 227 -3.40 3.47 -16.85
N SER A 228 -3.77 2.22 -17.16
CA SER A 228 -3.59 1.11 -16.24
C SER A 228 -2.61 0.04 -16.74
N HIS A 229 -1.79 -0.46 -15.81
CA HIS A 229 -1.12 -1.74 -15.97
C HIS A 229 -2.11 -2.87 -15.69
N ARG A 230 -1.92 -4.04 -16.31
CA ARG A 230 -2.81 -5.19 -16.14
C ARG A 230 -2.02 -6.43 -15.77
N ILE A 231 -2.51 -7.16 -14.78
CA ILE A 231 -2.07 -8.51 -14.43
C ILE A 231 -3.28 -9.41 -14.48
N GLU A 232 -3.26 -10.40 -15.37
CA GLU A 232 -4.29 -11.41 -15.45
C GLU A 232 -3.75 -12.73 -14.92
N LEU A 233 -4.30 -13.19 -13.78
CA LEU A 233 -3.88 -14.43 -13.15
C LEU A 233 -4.76 -15.58 -13.59
N LYS A 234 -4.15 -16.59 -14.19
CA LYS A 234 -4.80 -17.86 -14.50
C LYS A 234 -4.98 -18.70 -13.23
N ILE A 235 -5.86 -19.69 -13.27
CA ILE A 235 -6.03 -20.64 -12.17
C ILE A 235 -4.81 -21.57 -12.18
N PRO A 236 -3.96 -21.59 -11.13
CA PRO A 236 -3.06 -22.72 -10.93
C PRO A 236 -3.92 -23.95 -10.61
N GLY A 237 -3.51 -25.14 -10.96
CA GLY A 237 -4.26 -26.38 -10.68
C GLY A 237 -4.70 -26.53 -9.21
N GLU A 238 -3.97 -25.88 -8.27
CA GLU A 238 -4.34 -25.78 -6.84
C GLU A 238 -4.44 -24.31 -6.39
N SER A 239 -5.35 -24.07 -5.44
CA SER A 239 -5.49 -22.76 -4.82
C SER A 239 -4.22 -22.34 -4.07
N MET A 240 -3.71 -21.13 -4.32
CA MET A 240 -2.55 -20.55 -3.63
C MET A 240 -2.72 -20.46 -2.10
N ARG A 241 -3.95 -20.60 -1.58
CA ARG A 241 -4.22 -20.69 -0.14
C ARG A 241 -3.79 -22.07 0.41
N ARG A 242 -3.99 -23.16 -0.36
CA ARG A 242 -3.58 -24.53 0.02
C ARG A 242 -2.06 -24.69 -0.07
N VAL A 243 -1.45 -24.19 -1.12
CA VAL A 243 0.00 -24.23 -1.32
C VAL A 243 0.76 -23.57 -0.15
N ARG A 244 0.19 -22.56 0.49
CA ARG A 244 0.78 -21.89 1.67
C ARG A 244 0.56 -22.65 2.96
N ALA A 245 -0.64 -23.17 3.16
CA ALA A 245 -0.95 -23.97 4.35
C ALA A 245 -0.09 -25.24 4.44
N SER A 246 0.46 -25.72 3.32
CA SER A 246 1.39 -26.86 3.27
C SER A 246 2.87 -26.46 3.32
N ALA A 247 3.21 -25.19 3.31
CA ALA A 247 4.58 -24.67 3.35
C ALA A 247 4.96 -24.07 4.72
N ASP A 248 3.99 -23.88 5.62
CA ASP A 248 4.24 -23.58 7.04
C ASP A 248 4.31 -24.91 7.80
N PRO A 249 5.48 -25.28 8.38
CA PRO A 249 5.67 -26.51 9.17
C PRO A 249 4.96 -26.43 10.52
#